data_e0e15bc4a447ebb7fba2c3e7320f4132
#
_entry.id   e0e15bc4a447ebb7fba2c3e7320f4132
#
_cell.length_a   1.000
_cell.length_b   1.000
_cell.length_c   1.000
_cell.angle_alpha   90.00
_cell.angle_beta   90.00
_cell.angle_gamma   90.00
#
_symmetry.space_group_name_H-M   'P 1'
#
loop_
_entity.id
_entity.type
_entity.pdbx_description
1 polymer ?
#
loop_
_entity_poly.entity_id
_entity_poly.type
_entity_poly.pdbx_seq_one_letter_code
_entity_poly.pdbx_strand_id
1 'polypeptide(L)'
;MARLAPKYITFDCYGTLIYFEMAPVARRLYADRVPAERMDAFVEDFSAYRLDEVLGAWKPYKDVVANALVRTCKRNGVEYRDSDADAVYAAVPTWGPHPDTVEGLAKVAKEFPLVI
;
A
#
# COMPACT_ATOMS: atom_id res chain seq x y z
N MET A 1 33.51 -20.40 8.07
CA MET A 1 32.37 -19.50 8.19
C MET A 1 31.26 -20.15 9.01
N ALA A 2 30.72 -19.45 9.98
CA ALA A 2 29.55 -19.93 10.72
C ALA A 2 28.35 -20.03 9.77
N ARG A 3 27.71 -21.20 9.73
CA ARG A 3 26.50 -21.41 8.92
C ARG A 3 25.31 -20.75 9.65
N LEU A 4 24.66 -19.82 8.98
CA LEU A 4 23.46 -19.20 9.54
C LEU A 4 22.36 -20.25 9.65
N ALA A 5 21.79 -20.40 10.84
CA ALA A 5 20.69 -21.34 11.10
C ALA A 5 19.50 -20.56 11.70
N PRO A 6 18.71 -19.88 10.89
CA PRO A 6 17.57 -19.12 11.38
C PRO A 6 16.51 -20.06 11.96
N LYS A 7 15.83 -19.61 13.02
CA LYS A 7 14.71 -20.35 13.64
C LYS A 7 13.40 -20.11 12.89
N TYR A 8 13.27 -18.95 12.27
CA TYR A 8 12.14 -18.54 11.45
C TYR A 8 12.56 -17.43 10.51
N ILE A 9 11.76 -17.18 9.47
CA ILE A 9 12.00 -16.11 8.50
C ILE A 9 10.80 -15.18 8.51
N THR A 10 11.06 -13.86 8.61
CA THR A 10 10.04 -12.81 8.56
C THR A 10 10.04 -12.13 7.20
N PHE A 11 8.86 -11.74 6.74
CA PHE A 11 8.68 -11.04 5.48
C PHE A 11 7.86 -9.77 5.67
N ASP A 12 8.24 -8.72 4.95
CA ASP A 12 7.32 -7.65 4.58
C ASP A 12 6.32 -8.18 3.54
N CYS A 13 5.11 -7.63 3.51
CA CYS A 13 4.05 -8.12 2.63
C CYS A 13 3.86 -7.25 1.39
N TYR A 14 3.32 -6.04 1.59
CA TYR A 14 2.93 -5.15 0.48
C TYR A 14 4.16 -4.55 -0.22
N GLY A 15 4.27 -4.79 -1.52
CA GLY A 15 5.44 -4.39 -2.31
C GLY A 15 6.61 -5.35 -2.22
N THR A 16 6.51 -6.43 -1.43
CA THR A 16 7.52 -7.47 -1.26
C THR A 16 7.00 -8.82 -1.73
N LEU A 17 5.98 -9.36 -1.07
CA LEU A 17 5.36 -10.64 -1.43
C LEU A 17 4.24 -10.48 -2.45
N ILE A 18 3.51 -9.38 -2.35
CA ILE A 18 2.41 -9.04 -3.24
C ILE A 18 2.64 -7.67 -3.89
N TYR A 19 1.94 -7.40 -4.97
CA TYR A 19 1.93 -6.09 -5.60
C TYR A 19 1.40 -5.03 -4.63
N PHE A 20 1.96 -3.82 -4.75
CA PHE A 20 1.49 -2.64 -4.04
C PHE A 20 0.98 -1.63 -5.07
N GLU A 21 -0.34 -1.62 -5.29
CA GLU A 21 -0.99 -0.90 -6.39
C GLU A 21 -1.70 0.39 -5.95
N MET A 22 -1.23 1.00 -4.86
CA MET A 22 -1.87 2.19 -4.31
C MET A 22 -1.85 3.36 -5.30
N ALA A 23 -0.72 3.61 -5.96
CA ALA A 23 -0.60 4.68 -6.95
C ALA A 23 -1.52 4.46 -8.16
N PRO A 24 -1.54 3.30 -8.82
CA PRO A 24 -2.49 3.03 -9.90
C PRO A 24 -3.96 3.18 -9.49
N VAL A 25 -4.33 2.74 -8.29
CA VAL A 25 -5.70 2.90 -7.77
C VAL A 25 -6.05 4.38 -7.61
N ALA A 26 -5.17 5.17 -6.99
CA ALA A 26 -5.40 6.61 -6.83
C ALA A 26 -5.51 7.32 -8.18
N ARG A 27 -4.66 6.99 -9.15
CA ARG A 27 -4.71 7.57 -10.50
C ARG A 27 -6.06 7.31 -11.19
N ARG A 28 -6.56 6.08 -11.12
CA ARG A 28 -7.86 5.74 -11.71
C ARG A 28 -9.01 6.45 -11.00
N LEU A 29 -8.98 6.46 -9.68
CA LEU A 29 -10.05 7.03 -8.86
C LEU A 29 -10.19 8.54 -9.06
N TYR A 30 -9.08 9.25 -9.21
CA TYR A 30 -9.05 10.71 -9.30
C TYR A 30 -8.89 11.25 -10.74
N ALA A 31 -8.95 10.38 -11.75
CA ALA A 31 -8.75 10.76 -13.14
C ALA A 31 -9.74 11.83 -13.64
N ASP A 32 -10.95 11.87 -13.08
CA ASP A 32 -12.00 12.85 -13.41
C ASP A 32 -11.84 14.19 -12.67
N ARG A 33 -11.00 14.25 -11.63
CA ARG A 33 -10.88 15.42 -10.75
C ARG A 33 -9.49 16.05 -10.73
N VAL A 34 -8.47 15.32 -11.12
CA VAL A 34 -7.08 15.77 -11.13
C VAL A 34 -6.59 15.83 -12.57
N PRO A 35 -6.15 17.02 -13.07
CA PRO A 35 -5.56 17.14 -14.39
C PRO A 35 -4.34 16.22 -14.56
N ALA A 36 -4.15 15.69 -15.77
CA ALA A 36 -3.08 14.72 -16.05
C ALA A 36 -1.68 15.26 -15.67
N GLU A 37 -1.42 16.54 -15.94
CA GLU A 37 -0.15 17.21 -15.61
C GLU A 37 0.10 17.39 -14.11
N ARG A 38 -0.91 17.24 -13.28
CA ARG A 38 -0.83 17.35 -11.81
C ARG A 38 -0.93 16.00 -11.09
N MET A 39 -1.24 14.94 -11.82
CA MET A 39 -1.49 13.63 -11.25
C MET A 39 -0.29 13.03 -10.53
N ASP A 40 0.91 13.21 -11.06
CA ASP A 40 2.14 12.71 -10.40
C ASP A 40 2.36 13.38 -9.04
N ALA A 41 2.24 14.70 -8.96
CA ALA A 41 2.35 15.42 -7.69
C ALA A 41 1.25 15.02 -6.71
N PHE A 42 0.03 14.80 -7.18
CA PHE A 42 -1.09 14.33 -6.34
C PHE A 42 -0.80 12.96 -5.72
N VAL A 43 -0.29 12.03 -6.52
CA VAL A 43 0.05 10.67 -6.06
C VAL A 43 1.25 10.68 -5.10
N GLU A 44 2.24 11.53 -5.34
CA GLU A 44 3.38 11.73 -4.41
C GLU A 44 2.91 12.28 -3.06
N ASP A 45 2.04 13.29 -3.05
CA ASP A 45 1.45 13.83 -1.83
C ASP A 45 0.65 12.77 -1.08
N PHE A 46 -0.13 11.96 -1.78
CA PHE A 46 -0.87 10.86 -1.17
C PHE A 46 0.05 9.83 -0.52
N SER A 47 1.14 9.48 -1.17
CA SER A 47 2.15 8.57 -0.61
C SER A 47 2.80 9.15 0.65
N ALA A 48 3.20 10.42 0.61
CA ALA A 48 3.82 11.10 1.74
C ALA A 48 2.87 11.21 2.94
N TYR A 49 1.62 11.60 2.72
CA TYR A 49 0.63 11.69 3.80
C TYR A 49 0.25 10.33 4.37
N ARG A 50 0.20 9.27 3.56
CA ARG A 50 0.00 7.92 4.09
C ARG A 50 1.13 7.50 5.02
N LEU A 51 2.37 7.75 4.64
CA LEU A 51 3.52 7.44 5.49
C LEU A 51 3.45 8.23 6.80
N ASP A 52 3.13 9.52 6.74
CA ASP A 52 2.99 10.38 7.91
C ASP A 52 1.89 9.86 8.86
N GLU A 53 0.75 9.46 8.33
CA GLU A 53 -0.35 8.86 9.12
C GLU A 53 0.05 7.53 9.77
N VAL A 54 0.81 6.69 9.09
CA VAL A 54 1.32 5.41 9.62
C VAL A 54 2.32 5.64 10.76
N LEU A 55 3.20 6.64 10.63
CA LEU A 55 4.21 6.98 11.63
C LEU A 55 3.64 7.72 12.84
N GLY A 56 2.43 8.22 12.76
CA GLY A 56 1.72 8.86 13.87
C GLY A 56 1.12 7.87 14.88
N ALA A 57 0.16 8.34 15.67
CA ALA A 57 -0.57 7.48 16.59
C ALA A 57 -1.25 6.33 15.84
N TRP A 58 -1.24 5.14 16.44
CA TRP A 58 -1.86 3.96 15.84
C TRP A 58 -3.34 4.20 15.52
N LYS A 59 -3.75 3.77 14.36
CA LYS A 59 -5.13 3.77 13.89
C LYS A 59 -5.34 2.63 12.89
N PRO A 60 -6.59 2.20 12.65
CA PRO A 60 -6.90 1.24 11.60
C PRO A 60 -6.40 1.75 10.24
N TYR A 61 -5.93 0.86 9.37
CA TYR A 61 -5.38 1.26 8.07
C TYR A 61 -6.41 1.98 7.18
N LYS A 62 -7.68 1.65 7.31
CA LYS A 62 -8.75 2.39 6.64
C LYS A 62 -8.73 3.89 6.98
N ASP A 63 -8.48 4.22 8.24
CA ASP A 63 -8.39 5.61 8.69
C ASP A 63 -7.10 6.28 8.19
N VAL A 64 -6.00 5.53 8.09
CA VAL A 64 -4.77 6.01 7.45
C VAL A 64 -5.05 6.46 6.01
N VAL A 65 -5.73 5.61 5.25
CA VAL A 65 -6.09 5.91 3.85
C VAL A 65 -7.02 7.13 3.77
N ALA A 66 -8.07 7.16 4.58
CA ALA A 66 -9.03 8.25 4.59
C ALA A 66 -8.38 9.60 4.94
N ASN A 67 -7.61 9.65 6.02
CA ASN A 67 -6.92 10.86 6.45
C ASN A 67 -5.91 11.35 5.40
N ALA A 68 -5.15 10.43 4.83
CA ALA A 68 -4.18 10.77 3.79
C ALA A 68 -4.86 11.34 2.54
N LEU A 69 -5.98 10.76 2.10
CA LEU A 69 -6.74 11.28 0.96
C LEU A 69 -7.33 12.67 1.23
N VAL A 70 -7.92 12.87 2.41
CA VAL A 70 -8.44 14.19 2.80
C VAL A 70 -7.34 15.25 2.76
N ARG A 71 -6.17 14.95 3.31
CA ARG A 71 -5.02 15.85 3.31
C ARG A 71 -4.52 16.14 1.90
N THR A 72 -4.43 15.10 1.07
CA THR A 72 -3.99 15.22 -0.33
C THR A 72 -4.95 16.07 -1.13
N CYS A 73 -6.24 15.81 -1.04
CA CYS A 73 -7.28 16.58 -1.72
C CYS A 73 -7.25 18.06 -1.30
N LYS A 74 -7.15 18.32 0.00
CA LYS A 74 -7.05 19.68 0.53
C LYS A 74 -5.84 20.43 -0.01
N ARG A 75 -4.68 19.79 -0.03
CA ARG A 75 -3.44 20.39 -0.55
C ARG A 75 -3.52 20.72 -2.03
N ASN A 76 -4.17 19.86 -2.80
CA ASN A 76 -4.25 20.00 -4.27
C ASN A 76 -5.51 20.73 -4.75
N GLY A 77 -6.38 21.19 -3.86
CA GLY A 77 -7.63 21.86 -4.24
C GLY A 77 -8.60 20.94 -4.97
N VAL A 78 -8.60 19.65 -4.64
CA VAL A 78 -9.42 18.61 -5.25
C VAL A 78 -10.55 18.23 -4.32
N GLU A 79 -11.73 17.95 -4.88
CA GLU A 79 -12.86 17.45 -4.11
C GLU A 79 -12.55 16.07 -3.53
N TYR A 80 -12.76 15.91 -2.21
CA TYR A 80 -12.79 14.60 -1.55
C TYR A 80 -14.23 14.12 -1.43
N ARG A 81 -14.45 12.83 -1.68
CA ARG A 81 -15.72 12.14 -1.48
C ARG A 81 -15.53 11.01 -0.46
N ASP A 82 -16.50 10.83 0.43
CA ASP A 82 -16.42 9.78 1.47
C ASP A 82 -16.22 8.38 0.88
N SER A 83 -16.76 8.13 -0.31
CA SER A 83 -16.56 6.88 -1.05
C SER A 83 -15.13 6.66 -1.55
N ASP A 84 -14.28 7.67 -1.58
CA ASP A 84 -12.92 7.55 -2.11
C ASP A 84 -12.05 6.62 -1.26
N ALA A 85 -12.07 6.80 0.05
CA ALA A 85 -11.34 5.94 0.97
C ALA A 85 -11.85 4.50 0.94
N ASP A 86 -13.16 4.31 0.84
CA ASP A 86 -13.77 2.98 0.70
C ASP A 86 -13.31 2.29 -0.58
N ALA A 87 -13.27 3.01 -1.70
CA ALA A 87 -12.82 2.48 -2.99
C ALA A 87 -11.35 2.08 -2.96
N VAL A 88 -10.47 2.91 -2.39
CA VAL A 88 -9.05 2.60 -2.24
C VAL A 88 -8.85 1.39 -1.33
N TYR A 89 -9.50 1.37 -0.19
CA TYR A 89 -9.38 0.28 0.78
C TYR A 89 -9.90 -1.04 0.22
N ALA A 90 -11.01 -1.03 -0.51
CA ALA A 90 -11.57 -2.20 -1.16
C ALA A 90 -10.67 -2.78 -2.27
N ALA A 91 -9.78 -1.99 -2.84
CA ALA A 91 -8.82 -2.46 -3.84
C ALA A 91 -7.70 -3.32 -3.23
N VAL A 92 -7.32 -3.08 -1.97
CA VAL A 92 -6.19 -3.75 -1.30
C VAL A 92 -6.27 -5.28 -1.38
N PRO A 93 -7.40 -5.95 -1.04
CA PRO A 93 -7.48 -7.40 -1.12
C PRO A 93 -7.40 -7.98 -2.54
N THR A 94 -7.50 -7.15 -3.57
CA THR A 94 -7.44 -7.58 -4.97
C THR A 94 -6.00 -7.69 -5.50
N TRP A 95 -5.02 -7.17 -4.76
CA TRP A 95 -3.62 -7.23 -5.15
C TRP A 95 -3.08 -8.64 -4.93
N GLY A 96 -2.54 -9.22 -5.99
CA GLY A 96 -2.05 -10.57 -5.95
C GLY A 96 -0.56 -10.68 -5.66
N PRO A 97 -0.06 -11.91 -5.45
CA PRO A 97 1.36 -12.17 -5.27
C PRO A 97 2.14 -11.93 -6.57
N HIS A 98 3.44 -11.65 -6.43
CA HIS A 98 4.34 -11.71 -7.57
C HIS A 98 4.41 -13.14 -8.11
N PRO A 99 4.73 -13.34 -9.41
CA PRO A 99 4.66 -14.67 -10.05
C PRO A 99 5.50 -15.76 -9.37
N ASP A 100 6.61 -15.40 -8.74
CA ASP A 100 7.53 -16.30 -8.06
C ASP A 100 7.27 -16.49 -6.56
N THR A 101 6.39 -15.68 -5.97
CA THR A 101 6.19 -15.63 -4.51
C THR A 101 5.62 -16.94 -3.96
N VAL A 102 4.57 -17.48 -4.59
CA VAL A 102 3.88 -18.69 -4.09
C VAL A 102 4.82 -19.88 -4.09
N GLU A 103 5.53 -20.11 -5.20
CA GLU A 103 6.49 -21.21 -5.32
C GLU A 103 7.68 -21.02 -4.37
N GLY A 104 8.23 -19.81 -4.30
CA GLY A 104 9.34 -19.48 -3.43
C GLY A 104 9.01 -19.69 -1.95
N LEU A 105 7.86 -19.19 -1.48
CA LEU A 105 7.40 -19.40 -0.11
C LEU A 105 7.14 -20.87 0.19
N ALA A 106 6.56 -21.62 -0.73
CA ALA A 106 6.31 -23.06 -0.58
C ALA A 106 7.60 -23.85 -0.38
N LYS A 107 8.69 -23.48 -1.06
CA LYS A 107 10.01 -24.10 -0.88
C LYS A 107 10.60 -23.76 0.49
N VAL A 108 10.60 -22.50 0.88
CA VAL A 108 11.20 -22.03 2.14
C VAL A 108 10.41 -22.55 3.36
N ALA A 109 9.08 -22.66 3.26
CA ALA A 109 8.21 -23.15 4.32
C ALA A 109 8.47 -24.64 4.69
N LYS A 110 9.10 -25.40 3.80
CA LYS A 110 9.50 -26.79 4.08
C LYS A 110 10.63 -26.89 5.12
N GLU A 111 11.44 -25.83 5.20
CA GLU A 111 12.64 -25.83 6.05
C GLU A 111 12.49 -24.90 7.27
N PHE A 112 11.72 -23.82 7.15
CA PHE A 112 11.61 -22.79 8.18
C PHE A 112 10.13 -22.35 8.40
N PRO A 113 9.76 -22.07 9.65
CA PRO A 113 8.52 -21.34 9.94
C PRO A 113 8.58 -19.92 9.33
N LEU A 114 7.48 -19.47 8.74
CA LEU A 114 7.36 -18.16 8.11
C LEU A 114 6.44 -17.25 8.92
N VAL A 115 6.78 -15.96 8.96
CA VAL A 115 6.00 -14.90 9.64
C VAL A 115 5.87 -13.71 8.68
N ILE A 116 4.67 -13.11 8.58
CA ILE A 116 4.39 -11.90 7.82
C ILE A 116 4.09 -10.76 8.79
#